data_9698c1ce280a3ec0a37120f52486201e
#
_entry.id   9698c1ce280a3ec0a37120f52486201e
#
_cell.length_a   1.000
_cell.length_b   1.000
_cell.length_c   1.000
_cell.angle_alpha   90.00
_cell.angle_beta   90.00
_cell.angle_gamma   90.00
#
_symmetry.space_group_name_H-M   'P 1'
#
loop_
_entity.id
_entity.type
_entity.pdbx_description
1 polymer ?
#
loop_
_entity_poly.entity_id
_entity_poly.type
_entity_poly.pdbx_seq_one_letter_code
_entity_poly.pdbx_strand_id
1 'polypeptide(L)'
;MQKKLVLETTAPFQGLAELVAYDEGLFEKEGLTIEWADREKGVDKTPQLHVTSHKDAPRFASHGKLLEEGKADLYNACEWGNYSRVEATKVKSRQVGRRSIVTYAALVVRGDSPVQTPQQFANRQIGVPFFFGTHYLTLQMLEGFVPRDLIKLGRVPNGSPYRFKLLMDGVIDATTLTEPYISLAEKMGCRMVVAAFHHGTEVASDRVDAETYSAFNRAVREAVRRINANKRAYMHYFLDYYKNKDPQIAQLTIDDLRESRIFLVDPAPIPADELQRTYEWMKSWDFLESGCAANDLVDMNVQKHGYEKAAHEHVAAH
;
A
#
# COMPACT_ATOMS: atom_id res chain seq x y z
N MET A 1 -19.52 6.70 -25.38
CA MET A 1 -19.73 5.47 -24.58
C MET A 1 -18.79 5.52 -23.40
N GLN A 2 -19.28 5.28 -22.17
CA GLN A 2 -18.40 5.18 -21.00
C GLN A 2 -17.53 3.92 -21.13
N LYS A 3 -16.23 4.05 -20.81
CA LYS A 3 -15.32 2.90 -20.72
C LYS A 3 -15.48 2.24 -19.35
N LYS A 4 -15.67 0.93 -19.33
CA LYS A 4 -15.68 0.16 -18.07
C LYS A 4 -14.25 -0.15 -17.64
N LEU A 5 -13.97 0.03 -16.34
CA LEU A 5 -12.71 -0.32 -15.70
C LEU A 5 -12.99 -1.07 -14.39
N VAL A 6 -12.44 -2.26 -14.25
CA VAL A 6 -12.61 -3.09 -13.05
C VAL A 6 -11.39 -2.94 -12.14
N LEU A 7 -11.61 -2.42 -10.93
CA LEU A 7 -10.56 -2.21 -9.92
C LEU A 7 -10.63 -3.29 -8.83
N GLU A 8 -9.50 -3.80 -8.37
CA GLU A 8 -9.49 -4.55 -7.11
C GLU A 8 -9.83 -3.63 -5.94
N THR A 9 -10.66 -4.11 -5.00
CA THR A 9 -10.98 -3.34 -3.78
C THR A 9 -9.73 -2.93 -3.02
N THR A 10 -9.75 -1.73 -2.47
CA THR A 10 -8.63 -1.13 -1.74
C THR A 10 -9.03 -0.67 -0.34
N ALA A 11 -8.06 -0.45 0.54
CA ALA A 11 -8.26 0.14 1.85
C ALA A 11 -7.87 1.64 1.83
N PRO A 12 -8.43 2.49 2.70
CA PRO A 12 -8.16 3.93 2.68
C PRO A 12 -6.68 4.30 2.77
N PHE A 13 -5.89 3.55 3.52
CA PHE A 13 -4.44 3.80 3.62
C PHE A 13 -3.66 3.49 2.32
N GLN A 14 -4.32 2.88 1.33
CA GLN A 14 -3.76 2.57 0.02
C GLN A 14 -4.46 3.30 -1.12
N GLY A 15 -5.76 3.57 -1.01
CA GLY A 15 -6.58 4.05 -2.10
C GLY A 15 -7.65 5.06 -1.69
N LEU A 16 -7.36 5.97 -0.73
CA LEU A 16 -8.35 6.96 -0.30
C LEU A 16 -8.85 7.82 -1.46
N ALA A 17 -7.97 8.24 -2.36
CA ALA A 17 -8.37 9.09 -3.48
C ALA A 17 -9.26 8.36 -4.49
N GLU A 18 -9.01 7.07 -4.73
CA GLU A 18 -9.84 6.23 -5.60
C GLU A 18 -11.23 5.99 -4.99
N LEU A 19 -11.29 5.76 -3.66
CA LEU A 19 -12.57 5.62 -2.95
C LEU A 19 -13.39 6.90 -3.03
N VAL A 20 -12.78 8.05 -2.77
CA VAL A 20 -13.43 9.36 -2.86
C VAL A 20 -13.83 9.68 -4.31
N ALA A 21 -12.97 9.38 -5.29
CA ALA A 21 -13.30 9.59 -6.70
C ALA A 21 -14.52 8.77 -7.14
N TYR A 22 -14.65 7.56 -6.63
CA TYR A 22 -15.79 6.69 -6.87
C TYR A 22 -17.06 7.25 -6.19
N ASP A 23 -17.02 7.51 -4.89
CA ASP A 23 -18.19 7.94 -4.13
C ASP A 23 -18.73 9.32 -4.57
N GLU A 24 -17.85 10.20 -5.08
CA GLU A 24 -18.22 11.54 -5.56
C GLU A 24 -18.49 11.62 -7.07
N GLY A 25 -18.54 10.46 -7.76
CA GLY A 25 -18.86 10.40 -9.19
C GLY A 25 -17.82 11.07 -10.09
N LEU A 26 -16.54 11.09 -9.68
CA LEU A 26 -15.49 11.76 -10.45
C LEU A 26 -15.05 10.90 -11.65
N PHE A 27 -15.11 9.60 -11.54
CA PHE A 27 -14.80 8.70 -12.64
C PHE A 27 -15.83 8.81 -13.77
N GLU A 28 -17.11 8.93 -13.43
CA GLU A 28 -18.18 9.10 -14.42
C GLU A 28 -18.03 10.40 -15.20
N LYS A 29 -17.54 11.48 -14.56
CA LYS A 29 -17.24 12.76 -15.22
C LYS A 29 -16.12 12.64 -16.23
N GLU A 30 -15.22 11.71 -16.05
CA GLU A 30 -14.11 11.37 -16.96
C GLU A 30 -14.48 10.28 -17.97
N GLY A 31 -15.76 9.88 -18.02
CA GLY A 31 -16.25 8.89 -18.97
C GLY A 31 -15.90 7.45 -18.59
N LEU A 32 -15.60 7.18 -17.32
CA LEU A 32 -15.31 5.85 -16.80
C LEU A 32 -16.46 5.32 -15.95
N THR A 33 -16.78 4.05 -16.13
CA THR A 33 -17.63 3.29 -15.20
C THR A 33 -16.75 2.34 -14.40
N ILE A 34 -16.66 2.54 -13.10
CA ILE A 34 -15.86 1.71 -12.22
C ILE A 34 -16.69 0.57 -11.63
N GLU A 35 -16.16 -0.64 -11.68
CA GLU A 35 -16.63 -1.78 -10.91
C GLU A 35 -15.54 -2.23 -9.93
N TRP A 36 -15.94 -2.57 -8.70
CA TRP A 36 -15.02 -3.11 -7.70
C TRP A 36 -15.05 -4.63 -7.73
N ALA A 37 -13.89 -5.24 -7.90
CA ALA A 37 -13.69 -6.68 -7.75
C ALA A 37 -13.18 -6.99 -6.35
N ASP A 38 -13.99 -7.72 -5.58
CA ASP A 38 -13.65 -8.08 -4.20
C ASP A 38 -12.53 -9.11 -4.15
N ARG A 39 -11.49 -8.80 -3.40
CA ARG A 39 -10.42 -9.76 -3.07
C ARG A 39 -10.98 -10.90 -2.24
N GLU A 40 -10.55 -12.12 -2.53
CA GLU A 40 -10.95 -13.30 -1.74
C GLU A 40 -10.62 -13.14 -0.25
N LYS A 41 -11.61 -13.45 0.59
CA LYS A 41 -11.49 -13.48 2.05
C LYS A 41 -10.99 -14.86 2.50
N GLY A 42 -9.78 -15.24 2.15
CA GLY A 42 -9.27 -16.58 2.43
C GLY A 42 -7.80 -16.61 2.84
N VAL A 43 -7.38 -15.70 3.71
CA VAL A 43 -6.00 -15.73 4.21
C VAL A 43 -5.94 -16.58 5.46
N ASP A 44 -4.98 -17.51 5.52
CA ASP A 44 -4.61 -18.20 6.75
C ASP A 44 -4.33 -17.16 7.84
N LYS A 45 -5.12 -17.23 8.91
CA LYS A 45 -5.03 -16.31 10.06
C LYS A 45 -4.07 -16.80 11.13
N THR A 46 -3.43 -17.95 10.92
CA THR A 46 -2.53 -18.55 11.91
C THR A 46 -1.14 -17.92 11.80
N PRO A 47 -0.57 -17.39 12.90
CA PRO A 47 0.81 -16.94 12.90
C PRO A 47 1.77 -18.13 12.77
N GLN A 48 2.80 -17.95 11.95
CA GLN A 48 3.85 -18.96 11.69
C GLN A 48 5.22 -18.35 11.99
N LEU A 49 5.45 -18.01 13.27
CA LEU A 49 6.66 -17.28 13.70
C LEU A 49 7.96 -18.04 13.45
N HIS A 50 7.91 -19.38 13.27
CA HIS A 50 9.03 -20.21 12.88
C HIS A 50 9.47 -19.97 11.43
N VAL A 51 8.60 -19.44 10.57
CA VAL A 51 8.95 -19.00 9.22
C VAL A 51 9.58 -17.63 9.33
N THR A 52 10.91 -17.58 9.24
CA THR A 52 11.71 -16.38 9.48
C THR A 52 12.32 -15.78 8.21
N SER A 53 12.21 -16.49 7.10
CA SER A 53 12.68 -16.07 5.79
C SER A 53 11.53 -15.97 4.80
N HIS A 54 11.57 -14.94 3.95
CA HIS A 54 10.64 -14.83 2.83
C HIS A 54 10.79 -15.98 1.81
N LYS A 55 11.96 -16.63 1.75
CA LYS A 55 12.21 -17.77 0.86
C LYS A 55 11.36 -18.99 1.24
N ASP A 56 10.98 -19.12 2.51
CA ASP A 56 10.16 -20.21 3.04
C ASP A 56 8.67 -19.85 3.11
N ALA A 57 8.30 -18.63 2.71
CA ALA A 57 6.93 -18.14 2.74
C ALA A 57 6.26 -18.23 1.37
N PRO A 58 4.94 -18.56 1.31
CA PRO A 58 4.22 -18.52 0.05
C PRO A 58 4.20 -17.11 -0.50
N ARG A 59 4.55 -16.96 -1.78
CA ARG A 59 4.44 -15.69 -2.49
C ARG A 59 2.98 -15.38 -2.80
N PHE A 60 2.64 -14.10 -2.78
CA PHE A 60 1.41 -13.53 -3.35
C PHE A 60 0.09 -14.10 -2.81
N ALA A 61 -0.30 -13.67 -1.64
CA ALA A 61 -1.52 -14.16 -1.02
C ALA A 61 -2.82 -13.49 -1.52
N SER A 62 -2.82 -12.23 -1.98
CA SER A 62 -4.07 -11.54 -2.32
C SER A 62 -4.00 -10.46 -3.39
N HIS A 63 -3.08 -9.48 -3.30
CA HIS A 63 -3.02 -8.37 -4.26
C HIS A 63 -2.66 -8.84 -5.67
N GLY A 64 -3.40 -8.38 -6.68
CA GLY A 64 -3.16 -8.69 -8.08
C GLY A 64 -3.62 -10.07 -8.53
N LYS A 65 -4.18 -10.92 -7.66
CA LYS A 65 -4.70 -12.23 -8.04
C LYS A 65 -5.87 -12.10 -9.03
N LEU A 66 -6.79 -11.18 -8.77
CA LEU A 66 -7.93 -10.96 -9.64
C LEU A 66 -7.52 -10.42 -11.01
N LEU A 67 -6.49 -9.58 -11.07
CA LEU A 67 -5.93 -9.12 -12.33
C LEU A 67 -5.32 -10.30 -13.11
N GLU A 68 -4.56 -11.18 -12.46
CA GLU A 68 -3.99 -12.37 -13.09
C GLU A 68 -5.05 -13.36 -13.59
N GLU A 69 -6.20 -13.43 -12.92
CA GLU A 69 -7.37 -14.22 -13.33
C GLU A 69 -8.22 -13.53 -14.40
N GLY A 70 -7.83 -12.33 -14.86
CA GLY A 70 -8.57 -11.53 -15.82
C GLY A 70 -9.88 -10.92 -15.29
N LYS A 71 -10.08 -10.93 -13.97
CA LYS A 71 -11.27 -10.40 -13.28
C LYS A 71 -11.15 -8.94 -12.88
N ALA A 72 -9.95 -8.38 -12.88
CA ALA A 72 -9.68 -6.97 -12.65
C ALA A 72 -8.76 -6.42 -13.75
N ASP A 73 -8.82 -5.12 -13.96
CA ASP A 73 -8.01 -4.40 -14.94
C ASP A 73 -6.85 -3.65 -14.29
N LEU A 74 -7.06 -3.20 -13.05
CA LEU A 74 -6.10 -2.39 -12.32
C LEU A 74 -6.18 -2.70 -10.82
N TYR A 75 -5.02 -2.70 -10.14
CA TYR A 75 -4.94 -2.73 -8.68
C TYR A 75 -3.79 -1.86 -8.18
N ASN A 76 -3.88 -1.42 -6.93
CA ASN A 76 -2.79 -0.75 -6.24
C ASN A 76 -2.25 -1.59 -5.07
N ALA A 77 -0.96 -1.48 -4.82
CA ALA A 77 -0.29 -2.03 -3.65
C ALA A 77 1.00 -1.26 -3.33
N CYS A 78 1.80 -1.73 -2.36
CA CYS A 78 3.13 -1.18 -2.14
C CYS A 78 4.03 -1.42 -3.37
N GLU A 79 4.92 -0.50 -3.65
CA GLU A 79 5.81 -0.60 -4.81
C GLU A 79 6.59 -1.92 -4.83
N TRP A 80 7.22 -2.30 -3.74
CA TRP A 80 8.03 -3.53 -3.63
C TRP A 80 7.25 -4.81 -3.94
N GLY A 81 6.04 -4.93 -3.37
CA GLY A 81 5.15 -6.06 -3.67
C GLY A 81 4.77 -6.12 -5.14
N ASN A 82 4.57 -4.98 -5.77
CA ASN A 82 4.26 -4.89 -7.18
C ASN A 82 5.44 -5.26 -8.07
N TYR A 83 6.68 -4.83 -7.72
CA TYR A 83 7.89 -5.27 -8.43
C TYR A 83 8.01 -6.79 -8.42
N SER A 84 7.96 -7.38 -7.23
CA SER A 84 8.08 -8.83 -7.06
C SER A 84 6.96 -9.58 -7.80
N ARG A 85 5.75 -9.05 -7.81
CA ARG A 85 4.61 -9.69 -8.47
C ARG A 85 4.68 -9.57 -9.98
N VAL A 86 4.94 -8.40 -10.52
CA VAL A 86 5.07 -8.19 -11.97
C VAL A 86 6.21 -9.03 -12.55
N GLU A 87 7.32 -9.17 -11.81
CA GLU A 87 8.43 -10.03 -12.21
C GLU A 87 8.03 -11.52 -12.27
N ALA A 88 7.31 -12.00 -11.26
CA ALA A 88 7.00 -13.42 -11.12
C ALA A 88 5.77 -13.86 -11.91
N THR A 89 4.89 -12.93 -12.31
CA THR A 89 3.66 -13.30 -13.03
C THR A 89 3.93 -13.61 -14.51
N LYS A 90 3.18 -14.59 -15.04
CA LYS A 90 3.15 -14.89 -16.47
C LYS A 90 2.12 -14.08 -17.25
N VAL A 91 1.28 -13.34 -16.55
CA VAL A 91 0.25 -12.47 -17.13
C VAL A 91 0.90 -11.16 -17.55
N LYS A 92 0.49 -10.61 -18.68
CA LYS A 92 0.90 -9.28 -19.13
C LYS A 92 0.31 -8.21 -18.20
N SER A 93 1.04 -7.92 -17.14
CA SER A 93 0.76 -6.83 -16.22
C SER A 93 2.02 -6.00 -16.02
N ARG A 94 1.86 -4.69 -15.89
CA ARG A 94 2.99 -3.77 -15.68
C ARG A 94 2.57 -2.68 -14.72
N GLN A 95 3.54 -2.14 -14.00
CA GLN A 95 3.32 -0.93 -13.24
C GLN A 95 3.10 0.24 -14.19
N VAL A 96 2.09 1.06 -13.91
CA VAL A 96 1.68 2.18 -14.76
C VAL A 96 1.90 3.53 -14.10
N GLY A 97 2.16 3.57 -12.80
CA GLY A 97 2.45 4.81 -12.09
C GLY A 97 2.41 4.69 -10.59
N ARG A 98 2.66 5.79 -9.91
CA ARG A 98 2.50 5.94 -8.47
C ARG A 98 1.04 6.20 -8.11
N ARG A 99 0.55 5.51 -7.09
CA ARG A 99 -0.74 5.85 -6.48
C ARG A 99 -0.64 7.18 -5.73
N SER A 100 -1.78 7.82 -5.55
CA SER A 100 -1.86 9.18 -4.98
C SER A 100 -1.59 9.26 -3.49
N ILE A 101 -1.88 8.20 -2.72
CA ILE A 101 -1.62 8.21 -1.28
C ILE A 101 -0.23 7.69 -0.97
N VAL A 102 0.53 8.49 -0.23
CA VAL A 102 1.82 8.07 0.35
C VAL A 102 1.51 7.49 1.72
N THR A 103 1.63 6.18 1.85
CA THR A 103 1.22 5.47 3.07
C THR A 103 2.15 5.77 4.23
N TYR A 104 1.60 6.28 5.33
CA TYR A 104 2.30 6.35 6.61
C TYR A 104 2.21 5.01 7.33
N ALA A 105 3.33 4.51 7.80
CA ALA A 105 3.38 3.31 8.62
C ALA A 105 4.44 3.44 9.72
N ALA A 106 4.21 2.76 10.84
CA ALA A 106 5.08 2.84 12.01
C ALA A 106 5.35 1.46 12.60
N LEU A 107 6.58 1.23 13.01
CA LEU A 107 6.98 0.08 13.81
C LEU A 107 6.63 0.37 15.27
N VAL A 108 5.72 -0.43 15.81
CA VAL A 108 5.05 -0.21 17.10
C VAL A 108 5.42 -1.30 18.07
N VAL A 109 5.59 -0.92 19.33
CA VAL A 109 5.81 -1.80 20.49
C VAL A 109 4.76 -1.52 21.57
N ARG A 110 4.52 -2.48 22.47
CA ARG A 110 3.68 -2.22 23.66
C ARG A 110 4.31 -1.15 24.55
N GLY A 111 3.49 -0.52 25.39
CA GLY A 111 3.91 0.51 26.32
C GLY A 111 4.97 0.06 27.33
N ASP A 112 4.90 -1.21 27.75
CA ASP A 112 5.84 -1.87 28.67
C ASP A 112 7.13 -2.38 28.02
N SER A 113 7.26 -2.28 26.71
CA SER A 113 8.44 -2.75 25.98
C SER A 113 9.70 -1.99 26.40
N PRO A 114 10.84 -2.66 26.59
CA PRO A 114 12.12 -2.01 26.86
C PRO A 114 12.73 -1.31 25.64
N VAL A 115 12.18 -1.54 24.44
CA VAL A 115 12.70 -0.96 23.18
C VAL A 115 12.34 0.51 23.10
N GLN A 116 13.35 1.38 23.05
CA GLN A 116 13.21 2.85 22.97
C GLN A 116 13.71 3.39 21.63
N THR A 117 14.68 2.73 21.02
CA THR A 117 15.34 3.17 19.80
C THR A 117 15.39 2.05 18.75
N PRO A 118 15.51 2.36 17.44
CA PRO A 118 15.57 1.35 16.39
C PRO A 118 16.70 0.31 16.57
N GLN A 119 17.85 0.71 17.15
CA GLN A 119 18.99 -0.20 17.37
C GLN A 119 18.64 -1.35 18.33
N GLN A 120 17.71 -1.12 19.25
CA GLN A 120 17.28 -2.12 20.25
C GLN A 120 16.36 -3.20 19.66
N PHE A 121 16.02 -3.13 18.38
CA PHE A 121 15.35 -4.23 17.69
C PHE A 121 16.27 -5.40 17.32
N ALA A 122 17.59 -5.27 17.49
CA ALA A 122 18.50 -6.39 17.30
C ALA A 122 18.05 -7.62 18.10
N ASN A 123 17.85 -8.74 17.40
CA ASN A 123 17.35 -10.02 17.94
C ASN A 123 15.95 -10.00 18.58
N ARG A 124 15.13 -8.95 18.36
CA ARG A 124 13.72 -8.90 18.77
C ARG A 124 12.82 -9.56 17.74
N GLN A 125 11.80 -10.31 18.18
CA GLN A 125 10.85 -10.95 17.29
C GLN A 125 9.86 -9.92 16.71
N ILE A 126 9.99 -9.63 15.43
CA ILE A 126 9.13 -8.67 14.71
C ILE A 126 8.16 -9.45 13.82
N GLY A 127 6.86 -9.28 14.06
CA GLY A 127 5.83 -9.92 13.26
C GLY A 127 5.57 -9.15 11.96
N VAL A 128 5.78 -9.79 10.81
CA VAL A 128 5.53 -9.20 9.49
C VAL A 128 4.77 -10.17 8.57
N PRO A 129 3.87 -9.66 7.72
CA PRO A 129 3.28 -10.45 6.65
C PRO A 129 4.25 -10.43 5.46
N PHE A 130 4.98 -11.51 5.22
CA PHE A 130 5.94 -11.56 4.11
C PHE A 130 5.30 -11.18 2.77
N PHE A 131 6.04 -10.46 1.93
CA PHE A 131 5.64 -9.94 0.62
C PHE A 131 4.59 -8.83 0.62
N PHE A 132 4.30 -8.22 1.77
CA PHE A 132 3.45 -7.04 1.87
C PHE A 132 4.25 -5.79 2.26
N GLY A 133 3.68 -4.60 2.02
CA GLY A 133 4.37 -3.33 2.25
C GLY A 133 4.97 -3.17 3.64
N THR A 134 4.29 -3.63 4.67
CA THR A 134 4.79 -3.58 6.05
C THR A 134 5.97 -4.51 6.31
N HIS A 135 6.15 -5.58 5.53
CA HIS A 135 7.38 -6.39 5.58
C HIS A 135 8.58 -5.61 5.05
N TYR A 136 8.49 -5.14 3.80
CA TYR A 136 9.57 -4.41 3.15
C TYR A 136 9.94 -3.14 3.90
N LEU A 137 8.93 -2.38 4.33
CA LEU A 137 9.15 -1.15 5.07
C LEU A 137 9.80 -1.39 6.44
N THR A 138 9.46 -2.50 7.13
CA THR A 138 10.12 -2.89 8.38
C THR A 138 11.63 -3.05 8.15
N LEU A 139 12.03 -3.72 7.08
CA LEU A 139 13.45 -3.88 6.74
C LEU A 139 14.12 -2.54 6.43
N GLN A 140 13.49 -1.70 5.61
CA GLN A 140 14.03 -0.38 5.29
C GLN A 140 14.16 0.54 6.51
N MET A 141 13.18 0.51 7.42
CA MET A 141 13.25 1.29 8.65
C MET A 141 14.37 0.82 9.60
N LEU A 142 14.79 -0.44 9.52
CA LEU A 142 15.74 -1.01 10.46
C LEU A 142 17.15 -1.17 9.90
N GLU A 143 17.35 -1.39 8.61
CA GLU A 143 18.67 -1.72 8.05
C GLU A 143 19.73 -0.64 8.20
N GLY A 144 19.33 0.61 8.44
CA GLY A 144 20.23 1.71 8.79
C GLY A 144 20.65 1.73 10.27
N PHE A 145 20.02 0.93 11.12
CA PHE A 145 20.20 0.94 12.57
C PHE A 145 20.59 -0.43 13.14
N VAL A 146 20.21 -1.51 12.46
CA VAL A 146 20.38 -2.88 12.91
C VAL A 146 21.07 -3.67 11.79
N PRO A 147 22.17 -4.40 12.07
CA PRO A 147 22.76 -5.33 11.10
C PRO A 147 21.73 -6.32 10.57
N ARG A 148 21.76 -6.62 9.27
CA ARG A 148 20.74 -7.44 8.60
C ARG A 148 20.53 -8.81 9.25
N ASP A 149 21.61 -9.46 9.68
CA ASP A 149 21.60 -10.77 10.36
C ASP A 149 20.98 -10.75 11.76
N LEU A 150 20.89 -9.56 12.38
CA LEU A 150 20.24 -9.34 13.68
C LEU A 150 18.77 -8.91 13.57
N ILE A 151 18.25 -8.62 12.38
CA ILE A 151 16.82 -8.35 12.16
C ILE A 151 16.08 -9.68 12.17
N LYS A 152 15.29 -9.97 13.22
CA LYS A 152 14.55 -11.22 13.38
C LYS A 152 13.09 -11.03 13.04
N LEU A 153 12.68 -11.55 11.90
CA LEU A 153 11.30 -11.52 11.45
C LEU A 153 10.60 -12.84 11.76
N GLY A 154 9.29 -12.79 11.94
CA GLY A 154 8.44 -13.96 12.02
C GLY A 154 7.17 -13.73 11.19
N ARG A 155 6.76 -14.75 10.43
CA ARG A 155 5.57 -14.65 9.58
C ARG A 155 4.31 -14.56 10.42
N VAL A 156 3.53 -13.52 10.17
CA VAL A 156 2.20 -13.31 10.73
C VAL A 156 1.18 -13.04 9.62
N PRO A 157 -0.13 -13.21 9.89
CA PRO A 157 -1.17 -12.92 8.90
C PRO A 157 -1.11 -11.48 8.39
N ASN A 158 -1.48 -11.29 7.12
CA ASN A 158 -1.70 -9.95 6.60
C ASN A 158 -2.97 -9.34 7.20
N GLY A 159 -2.93 -8.03 7.44
CA GLY A 159 -4.00 -7.25 8.06
C GLY A 159 -3.60 -6.72 9.43
N SER A 160 -3.72 -5.40 9.59
CA SER A 160 -3.39 -4.72 10.84
C SER A 160 -4.15 -5.25 12.06
N PRO A 161 -5.45 -5.66 11.96
CA PRO A 161 -6.17 -6.25 13.10
C PRO A 161 -5.44 -7.45 13.72
N TYR A 162 -4.98 -8.37 12.88
CA TYR A 162 -4.31 -9.59 13.35
C TYR A 162 -2.96 -9.29 14.00
N ARG A 163 -2.16 -8.44 13.35
CA ARG A 163 -0.84 -8.05 13.87
C ARG A 163 -0.94 -7.27 15.16
N PHE A 164 -1.91 -6.35 15.23
CA PHE A 164 -2.17 -5.58 16.44
C PHE A 164 -2.57 -6.51 17.61
N LYS A 165 -3.47 -7.47 17.37
CA LYS A 165 -3.82 -8.46 18.39
C LYS A 165 -2.60 -9.26 18.88
N LEU A 166 -1.76 -9.77 17.97
CA LEU A 166 -0.55 -10.51 18.34
C LEU A 166 0.44 -9.65 19.16
N LEU A 167 0.55 -8.37 18.84
CA LEU A 167 1.34 -7.42 19.63
C LEU A 167 0.77 -7.24 21.04
N MET A 168 -0.53 -7.02 21.16
CA MET A 168 -1.18 -6.81 22.46
C MET A 168 -1.16 -8.06 23.34
N ASP A 169 -1.29 -9.25 22.73
CA ASP A 169 -1.18 -10.55 23.42
C ASP A 169 0.27 -10.90 23.82
N GLY A 170 1.27 -10.09 23.41
CA GLY A 170 2.68 -10.36 23.71
C GLY A 170 3.29 -11.52 22.92
N VAL A 171 2.66 -11.95 21.84
CA VAL A 171 3.14 -13.05 20.96
C VAL A 171 4.33 -12.57 20.11
N ILE A 172 4.36 -11.28 19.78
CA ILE A 172 5.45 -10.61 19.07
C ILE A 172 5.89 -9.35 19.82
N ASP A 173 7.17 -8.99 19.72
CA ASP A 173 7.72 -7.81 20.38
C ASP A 173 7.32 -6.51 19.68
N ALA A 174 7.16 -6.57 18.36
CA ALA A 174 6.84 -5.42 17.52
C ALA A 174 6.16 -5.82 16.22
N THR A 175 5.47 -4.87 15.60
CA THR A 175 4.96 -5.00 14.22
C THR A 175 4.77 -3.64 13.57
N THR A 176 4.80 -3.59 12.25
CA THR A 176 4.51 -2.38 11.49
C THR A 176 3.02 -2.26 11.23
N LEU A 177 2.42 -1.15 11.64
CA LEU A 177 1.00 -0.82 11.48
C LEU A 177 0.80 0.36 10.53
N THR A 178 -0.42 0.48 10.01
CA THR A 178 -0.94 1.63 9.27
C THR A 178 -2.17 2.19 9.96
N GLU A 179 -2.65 3.39 9.58
CA GLU A 179 -3.91 3.91 10.11
C GLU A 179 -5.11 3.02 9.71
N PRO A 180 -6.09 2.88 10.60
CA PRO A 180 -6.26 3.54 11.90
C PRO A 180 -5.61 2.80 13.08
N TYR A 181 -4.88 1.70 12.84
CA TYR A 181 -4.29 0.89 13.91
C TYR A 181 -3.11 1.55 14.62
N ILE A 182 -2.45 2.54 14.00
CA ILE A 182 -1.45 3.36 14.69
C ILE A 182 -2.15 4.20 15.77
N SER A 183 -3.24 4.87 15.44
CA SER A 183 -4.02 5.65 16.39
C SER A 183 -4.64 4.78 17.48
N LEU A 184 -5.12 3.59 17.15
CA LEU A 184 -5.61 2.62 18.14
C LEU A 184 -4.49 2.19 19.10
N ALA A 185 -3.32 1.87 18.57
CA ALA A 185 -2.16 1.46 19.34
C ALA A 185 -1.73 2.57 20.32
N GLU A 186 -1.65 3.83 19.88
CA GLU A 186 -1.35 4.98 20.76
C GLU A 186 -2.41 5.13 21.86
N LYS A 187 -3.71 5.03 21.50
CA LYS A 187 -4.81 5.13 22.49
C LYS A 187 -4.74 4.02 23.54
N MET A 188 -4.23 2.85 23.17
CA MET A 188 -4.03 1.72 24.09
C MET A 188 -2.64 1.71 24.77
N GLY A 189 -1.90 2.82 24.69
CA GLY A 189 -0.63 3.02 25.40
C GLY A 189 0.59 2.40 24.73
N CYS A 190 0.47 1.92 23.48
CA CYS A 190 1.62 1.48 22.68
C CYS A 190 2.47 2.69 22.24
N ARG A 191 3.71 2.41 21.83
CA ARG A 191 4.64 3.43 21.36
C ARG A 191 5.12 3.14 19.94
N MET A 192 5.20 4.18 19.11
CA MET A 192 5.93 4.14 17.85
C MET A 192 7.42 4.34 18.14
N VAL A 193 8.27 3.47 17.60
CA VAL A 193 9.74 3.60 17.72
C VAL A 193 10.33 4.23 16.48
N VAL A 194 9.85 3.85 15.31
CA VAL A 194 10.24 4.44 14.02
C VAL A 194 9.03 4.44 13.09
N ALA A 195 8.96 5.45 12.24
CA ALA A 195 7.91 5.57 11.24
C ALA A 195 8.48 6.10 9.93
N ALA A 196 7.82 5.76 8.85
CA ALA A 196 8.17 6.23 7.52
C ALA A 196 6.94 6.35 6.61
N PHE A 197 7.08 7.16 5.59
CA PHE A 197 6.19 7.18 4.45
C PHE A 197 6.74 6.30 3.33
N HIS A 198 5.85 5.63 2.59
CA HIS A 198 6.24 4.89 1.40
C HIS A 198 5.24 5.09 0.27
N HIS A 199 5.74 5.09 -0.93
CA HIS A 199 4.92 5.07 -2.12
C HIS A 199 4.35 3.68 -2.38
N GLY A 200 3.20 3.65 -3.02
CA GLY A 200 2.73 2.48 -3.72
C GLY A 200 2.64 2.77 -5.21
N THR A 201 2.43 1.75 -5.96
CA THR A 201 2.24 1.85 -7.40
C THR A 201 0.94 1.18 -7.82
N GLU A 202 0.49 1.50 -9.01
CA GLU A 202 -0.62 0.87 -9.66
C GLU A 202 -0.12 -0.09 -10.72
N VAL A 203 -0.76 -1.24 -10.82
CA VAL A 203 -0.48 -2.28 -11.81
C VAL A 203 -1.71 -2.46 -12.66
N ALA A 204 -1.52 -2.39 -13.97
CA ALA A 204 -2.58 -2.56 -14.95
C ALA A 204 -2.35 -3.79 -15.82
N SER A 205 -3.44 -4.38 -16.31
CA SER A 205 -3.44 -5.34 -17.40
C SER A 205 -3.20 -4.64 -18.75
N ASP A 206 -2.91 -5.40 -19.79
CA ASP A 206 -2.74 -4.89 -21.15
C ASP A 206 -4.04 -4.33 -21.77
N ARG A 207 -5.19 -4.47 -21.09
CA ARG A 207 -6.47 -3.87 -21.48
C ARG A 207 -6.57 -2.39 -21.12
N VAL A 208 -5.72 -1.90 -20.24
CA VAL A 208 -5.72 -0.49 -19.81
C VAL A 208 -4.76 0.31 -20.69
N ASP A 209 -5.33 1.02 -21.66
CA ASP A 209 -4.55 1.94 -22.50
C ASP A 209 -4.24 3.26 -21.81
N ALA A 210 -3.33 4.04 -22.37
CA ALA A 210 -2.89 5.31 -21.82
C ALA A 210 -4.03 6.34 -21.69
N GLU A 211 -5.00 6.34 -22.59
CA GLU A 211 -6.17 7.24 -22.54
C GLU A 211 -7.09 6.89 -21.35
N THR A 212 -7.37 5.60 -21.15
CA THR A 212 -8.17 5.12 -20.02
C THR A 212 -7.47 5.45 -18.69
N TYR A 213 -6.15 5.22 -18.63
CA TYR A 213 -5.37 5.53 -17.43
C TYR A 213 -5.25 7.04 -17.21
N SER A 214 -5.19 7.86 -18.26
CA SER A 214 -5.23 9.32 -18.16
C SER A 214 -6.56 9.83 -17.58
N ALA A 215 -7.69 9.28 -18.04
CA ALA A 215 -9.00 9.60 -17.47
C ALA A 215 -9.10 9.20 -15.98
N PHE A 216 -8.61 8.00 -15.63
CA PHE A 216 -8.50 7.55 -14.23
C PHE A 216 -7.69 8.55 -13.40
N ASN A 217 -6.51 8.95 -13.85
CA ASN A 217 -5.64 9.89 -13.15
C ASN A 217 -6.24 11.28 -12.98
N ARG A 218 -7.04 11.76 -13.94
CA ARG A 218 -7.75 13.07 -13.78
C ARG A 218 -8.79 13.00 -12.68
N ALA A 219 -9.59 11.93 -12.62
CA ALA A 219 -10.57 11.72 -11.54
C ALA A 219 -9.87 11.65 -10.17
N VAL A 220 -8.81 10.86 -10.07
CA VAL A 220 -8.02 10.71 -8.84
C VAL A 220 -7.37 12.03 -8.42
N ARG A 221 -6.82 12.81 -9.35
CA ARG A 221 -6.24 14.15 -9.07
C ARG A 221 -7.29 15.10 -8.49
N GLU A 222 -8.50 15.11 -9.02
CA GLU A 222 -9.57 15.93 -8.46
C GLU A 222 -9.94 15.49 -7.04
N ALA A 223 -10.00 14.18 -6.77
CA ALA A 223 -10.19 13.66 -5.42
C ALA A 223 -9.05 14.11 -4.48
N VAL A 224 -7.79 14.01 -4.91
CA VAL A 224 -6.62 14.50 -4.15
C VAL A 224 -6.77 15.97 -3.78
N ARG A 225 -7.18 16.81 -4.75
CA ARG A 225 -7.41 18.23 -4.52
C ARG A 225 -8.48 18.48 -3.45
N ARG A 226 -9.60 17.75 -3.50
CA ARG A 226 -10.70 17.86 -2.52
C ARG A 226 -10.26 17.41 -1.13
N ILE A 227 -9.62 16.26 -1.04
CA ILE A 227 -9.11 15.73 0.23
C ILE A 227 -8.11 16.69 0.86
N ASN A 228 -7.14 17.20 0.08
CA ASN A 228 -6.13 18.13 0.60
C ASN A 228 -6.72 19.48 1.03
N ALA A 229 -7.83 19.91 0.43
CA ALA A 229 -8.54 21.13 0.85
C ALA A 229 -9.23 20.97 2.23
N ASN A 230 -9.67 19.74 2.60
CA ASN A 230 -10.28 19.44 3.89
C ASN A 230 -10.10 17.98 4.27
N LYS A 231 -8.90 17.60 4.70
CA LYS A 231 -8.56 16.21 5.06
C LYS A 231 -9.51 15.63 6.11
N ARG A 232 -9.89 16.44 7.09
CA ARG A 232 -10.74 16.01 8.20
C ARG A 232 -12.09 15.45 7.73
N ALA A 233 -12.67 16.00 6.67
CA ALA A 233 -13.94 15.52 6.11
C ALA A 233 -13.86 14.10 5.57
N TYR A 234 -12.66 13.63 5.19
CA TYR A 234 -12.44 12.32 4.58
C TYR A 234 -11.79 11.29 5.55
N MET A 235 -11.48 11.69 6.79
CA MET A 235 -10.86 10.78 7.76
C MET A 235 -11.79 9.66 8.20
N HIS A 236 -13.10 9.85 8.09
CA HIS A 236 -14.09 8.82 8.41
C HIS A 236 -13.91 7.54 7.59
N TYR A 237 -13.37 7.62 6.35
CA TYR A 237 -13.09 6.43 5.53
C TYR A 237 -12.22 5.40 6.27
N PHE A 238 -11.24 5.85 7.05
CA PHE A 238 -10.35 4.97 7.82
C PHE A 238 -11.10 4.21 8.90
N LEU A 239 -12.06 4.84 9.56
CA LEU A 239 -12.86 4.20 10.61
C LEU A 239 -13.94 3.31 10.00
N ASP A 240 -14.68 3.82 9.01
CA ASP A 240 -15.79 3.12 8.37
C ASP A 240 -15.35 1.80 7.69
N TYR A 241 -14.18 1.79 7.10
CA TYR A 241 -13.63 0.58 6.47
C TYR A 241 -13.45 -0.58 7.47
N TYR A 242 -13.11 -0.27 8.72
CA TYR A 242 -12.78 -1.29 9.72
C TYR A 242 -13.86 -1.52 10.77
N LYS A 243 -14.76 -0.58 11.02
CA LYS A 243 -15.74 -0.65 12.14
C LYS A 243 -16.56 -1.94 12.18
N ASN A 244 -16.89 -2.49 11.00
CA ASN A 244 -17.64 -3.75 10.88
C ASN A 244 -16.74 -4.99 10.81
N LYS A 245 -15.41 -4.81 10.76
CA LYS A 245 -14.42 -5.88 10.65
C LYS A 245 -13.68 -6.12 11.95
N ASP A 246 -13.55 -5.08 12.77
CA ASP A 246 -12.86 -5.12 14.05
C ASP A 246 -13.56 -4.19 15.07
N PRO A 247 -14.23 -4.76 16.09
CA PRO A 247 -14.91 -3.98 17.11
C PRO A 247 -14.02 -3.00 17.87
N GLN A 248 -12.70 -3.22 17.92
CA GLN A 248 -11.79 -2.34 18.63
C GLN A 248 -11.72 -0.94 17.97
N ILE A 249 -11.97 -0.86 16.66
CA ILE A 249 -11.99 0.43 15.94
C ILE A 249 -13.16 1.33 16.40
N ALA A 250 -14.23 0.76 16.92
CA ALA A 250 -15.34 1.54 17.50
C ALA A 250 -14.91 2.43 18.70
N GLN A 251 -13.75 2.18 19.29
CA GLN A 251 -13.18 3.04 20.33
C GLN A 251 -12.57 4.33 19.78
N LEU A 252 -12.31 4.40 18.46
CA LEU A 252 -11.74 5.56 17.81
C LEU A 252 -12.80 6.53 17.31
N THR A 253 -12.46 7.80 17.39
CA THR A 253 -13.15 8.90 16.74
C THR A 253 -12.23 9.57 15.73
N ILE A 254 -12.77 10.50 14.94
CA ILE A 254 -11.95 11.29 14.01
C ILE A 254 -10.86 12.10 14.75
N ASP A 255 -11.10 12.48 15.99
CA ASP A 255 -10.14 13.24 16.82
C ASP A 255 -8.92 12.41 17.25
N ASP A 256 -9.05 11.09 17.25
CA ASP A 256 -7.92 10.18 17.51
C ASP A 256 -6.98 10.04 16.30
N LEU A 257 -7.47 10.34 15.08
CA LEU A 257 -6.67 10.29 13.87
C LEU A 257 -5.87 11.58 13.66
N ARG A 258 -4.74 11.49 12.97
CA ARG A 258 -3.87 12.65 12.71
C ARG A 258 -3.81 12.95 11.22
N GLU A 259 -4.23 14.16 10.82
CA GLU A 259 -4.17 14.64 9.44
C GLU A 259 -2.75 14.58 8.85
N SER A 260 -1.71 14.77 9.69
CA SER A 260 -0.30 14.70 9.29
C SER A 260 0.15 13.32 8.82
N ARG A 261 -0.63 12.27 9.10
CA ARG A 261 -0.38 10.90 8.65
C ARG A 261 -1.13 10.54 7.37
N ILE A 262 -1.97 11.45 6.89
CA ILE A 262 -2.72 11.32 5.63
C ILE A 262 -2.07 12.25 4.62
N PHE A 263 -1.20 11.67 3.77
CA PHE A 263 -0.43 12.42 2.81
C PHE A 263 -0.79 12.00 1.39
N LEU A 264 -1.37 12.93 0.63
CA LEU A 264 -1.77 12.69 -0.75
C LEU A 264 -1.00 13.61 -1.69
N VAL A 265 -0.59 13.04 -2.80
CA VAL A 265 0.08 13.71 -3.91
C VAL A 265 -0.67 13.42 -5.20
N ASP A 266 -0.50 14.25 -6.20
CA ASP A 266 -1.05 13.96 -7.53
C ASP A 266 -0.50 12.63 -8.06
N PRO A 267 -1.31 11.85 -8.80
CA PRO A 267 -0.81 10.69 -9.54
C PRO A 267 0.36 11.10 -10.42
N ALA A 268 1.42 10.32 -10.42
CA ALA A 268 2.65 10.63 -11.15
C ALA A 268 3.31 9.38 -11.71
N PRO A 269 4.08 9.50 -12.80
CA PRO A 269 4.91 8.40 -13.26
C PRO A 269 5.95 8.05 -12.19
N ILE A 270 6.41 6.79 -12.21
CA ILE A 270 7.50 6.34 -11.33
C ILE A 270 8.81 6.95 -11.87
N PRO A 271 9.54 7.78 -11.09
CA PRO A 271 10.83 8.31 -11.55
C PRO A 271 11.83 7.18 -11.83
N ALA A 272 12.56 7.29 -12.95
CA ALA A 272 13.45 6.22 -13.39
C ALA A 272 14.57 5.91 -12.39
N ASP A 273 15.10 6.91 -11.71
CA ASP A 273 16.12 6.75 -10.68
C ASP A 273 15.60 6.06 -9.41
N GLU A 274 14.36 6.31 -9.04
CA GLU A 274 13.71 5.60 -7.91
C GLU A 274 13.36 4.17 -8.30
N LEU A 275 12.86 3.95 -9.51
CA LEU A 275 12.62 2.63 -10.06
C LEU A 275 13.89 1.77 -9.95
N GLN A 276 15.03 2.31 -10.39
CA GLN A 276 16.31 1.60 -10.35
C GLN A 276 16.79 1.36 -8.91
N ARG A 277 16.71 2.37 -8.03
CA ARG A 277 17.12 2.22 -6.62
C ARG A 277 16.26 1.17 -5.88
N THR A 278 14.95 1.20 -6.06
CA THR A 278 14.05 0.20 -5.46
C THR A 278 14.37 -1.20 -5.98
N TYR A 279 14.59 -1.34 -7.29
CA TYR A 279 14.96 -2.61 -7.91
C TYR A 279 16.28 -3.17 -7.33
N GLU A 280 17.33 -2.36 -7.24
CA GLU A 280 18.62 -2.76 -6.67
C GLU A 280 18.52 -3.13 -5.19
N TRP A 281 17.75 -2.35 -4.41
CA TRP A 281 17.50 -2.68 -3.02
C TRP A 281 16.80 -4.04 -2.88
N MET A 282 15.78 -4.31 -3.67
CA MET A 282 15.05 -5.58 -3.64
C MET A 282 15.95 -6.75 -4.05
N LYS A 283 16.81 -6.57 -5.02
CA LYS A 283 17.84 -7.57 -5.37
C LYS A 283 18.82 -7.83 -4.23
N SER A 284 19.22 -6.80 -3.51
CA SER A 284 20.14 -6.93 -2.38
C SER A 284 19.57 -7.74 -1.20
N TRP A 285 18.24 -7.95 -1.18
CA TRP A 285 17.51 -8.76 -0.22
C TRP A 285 16.98 -10.07 -0.81
N ASP A 286 17.35 -10.43 -2.02
CA ASP A 286 16.88 -11.63 -2.75
C ASP A 286 15.34 -11.66 -2.92
N PHE A 287 14.68 -10.50 -3.07
CA PHE A 287 13.23 -10.43 -3.31
C PHE A 287 12.83 -10.59 -4.77
N LEU A 288 13.78 -10.48 -5.69
CA LEU A 288 13.60 -10.67 -7.12
C LEU A 288 14.39 -11.89 -7.60
N GLU A 289 13.77 -12.70 -8.44
CA GLU A 289 14.35 -13.97 -8.89
C GLU A 289 14.95 -13.90 -10.29
N SER A 290 14.32 -13.07 -11.14
CA SER A 290 14.71 -13.00 -12.54
C SER A 290 15.88 -12.04 -12.78
N GLY A 291 16.50 -12.18 -13.94
CA GLY A 291 17.48 -11.24 -14.45
C GLY A 291 16.87 -10.09 -15.27
N CYS A 292 15.55 -9.82 -15.16
CA CYS A 292 14.91 -8.73 -15.89
C CYS A 292 15.50 -7.36 -15.48
N ALA A 293 15.43 -6.38 -16.36
CA ALA A 293 15.78 -5.01 -16.01
C ALA A 293 14.64 -4.31 -15.29
N ALA A 294 14.94 -3.26 -14.49
CA ALA A 294 13.93 -2.50 -13.79
C ALA A 294 12.82 -1.95 -14.73
N ASN A 295 13.21 -1.50 -15.92
CA ASN A 295 12.28 -0.97 -16.93
C ASN A 295 11.31 -2.04 -17.49
N ASP A 296 11.63 -3.32 -17.39
CA ASP A 296 10.74 -4.40 -17.84
C ASP A 296 9.51 -4.55 -16.94
N LEU A 297 9.57 -3.97 -15.73
CA LEU A 297 8.50 -4.01 -14.73
C LEU A 297 7.47 -2.87 -14.90
N VAL A 298 7.67 -1.98 -15.87
CA VAL A 298 6.87 -0.76 -16.06
C VAL A 298 6.35 -0.69 -17.48
N ASP A 299 5.11 -0.23 -17.66
CA ASP A 299 4.59 0.15 -18.97
C ASP A 299 5.03 1.58 -19.30
N MET A 300 6.13 1.68 -20.05
CA MET A 300 6.73 2.97 -20.42
C MET A 300 5.81 3.82 -21.30
N ASN A 301 4.94 3.21 -22.11
CA ASN A 301 3.99 3.95 -22.94
C ASN A 301 2.88 4.56 -22.09
N VAL A 302 2.27 3.77 -21.20
CA VAL A 302 1.24 4.25 -20.28
C VAL A 302 1.82 5.30 -19.31
N GLN A 303 3.04 5.08 -18.77
CA GLN A 303 3.71 6.08 -17.94
C GLN A 303 3.97 7.40 -18.67
N LYS A 304 4.28 7.37 -19.96
CA LYS A 304 4.56 8.59 -20.72
C LYS A 304 3.29 9.37 -21.03
N HIS A 305 2.20 8.71 -21.39
CA HIS A 305 0.99 9.34 -21.91
C HIS A 305 -0.20 9.33 -20.95
N GLY A 306 -0.19 8.49 -19.91
CA GLY A 306 -1.28 8.37 -18.93
C GLY A 306 -1.43 9.55 -17.95
N TYR A 307 -0.63 10.60 -18.09
CA TYR A 307 -0.65 11.79 -17.23
C TYR A 307 -0.90 13.07 -18.02
N GLU A 308 -1.22 12.96 -19.30
CA GLU A 308 -1.53 14.11 -20.14
C GLU A 308 -2.83 14.79 -19.66
N LYS A 309 -2.84 16.12 -19.66
CA LYS A 309 -4.05 16.89 -19.34
C LYS A 309 -5.06 16.74 -20.47
N ALA A 310 -6.36 16.79 -20.14
CA ALA A 310 -7.38 16.85 -21.17
C ALA A 310 -7.18 18.12 -22.02
N ALA A 311 -7.41 18.00 -23.33
CA ALA A 311 -7.22 19.10 -24.29
C ALA A 311 -8.05 20.35 -23.96
N HIS A 312 -9.08 20.25 -23.11
CA HIS A 312 -9.96 21.35 -22.69
C HIS A 312 -9.43 22.18 -21.50
N GLU A 313 -8.38 21.75 -20.78
CA GLU A 313 -7.80 22.53 -19.67
C GLU A 313 -6.84 23.64 -20.15
N HIS A 314 -6.46 23.67 -21.43
CA HIS A 314 -5.55 24.68 -21.99
C HIS A 314 -6.22 26.04 -22.30
N VAL A 315 -7.55 26.17 -22.15
CA VAL A 315 -8.28 27.42 -22.56
C VAL A 315 -8.64 28.31 -21.35
N ALA A 316 -8.41 27.87 -20.10
CA ALA A 316 -8.86 28.64 -18.92
C ALA A 316 -7.75 29.32 -18.11
N ALA A 317 -6.54 29.46 -18.65
CA ALA A 317 -5.40 30.11 -17.98
C ALA A 317 -4.84 31.27 -18.82
N HIS A 318 -5.70 32.28 -19.13
CA HIS A 318 -5.24 33.61 -19.57
C HIS A 318 -6.12 34.68 -18.97
#